data_9ea5d907579fd891b3ffda69dc176348
#
_entry.id   9ea5d907579fd891b3ffda69dc176348
#
_cell.length_a   1.000
_cell.length_b   1.000
_cell.length_c   1.000
_cell.angle_alpha   90.00
_cell.angle_beta   90.00
_cell.angle_gamma   90.00
#
_symmetry.space_group_name_H-M   'P 1'
#
loop_
_entity.id
_entity.type
_entity.pdbx_description
1 polymer ?
#
loop_
_entity_poly.entity_id
_entity_poly.type
_entity_poly.pdbx_seq_one_letter_code
_entity_poly.pdbx_strand_id
1 'polypeptide(L)'
;MFCFQCEQTAGCSGCTGKAGVCGKTADTAGLQDELTGALIGLARACANNERKETTDRIIIEGLFTTVTNVAFDDDSIKEMIDKVNTEKSKIVPGCAACASRCGNTDNYDMKRMWEADEDIRSLKSLILFGIRGMAAYAYHAMVLGYKDQEVNNFFYKALFTLAEDWGMEELLPVVMEVGKVNLSCMALLDKANTETFGTPPPVTVPLKVEKGPFIVVTGHDLYDLKLLLQQTEGKGINIYTHGE
;
A
#
# COMPACT_ATOMS: atom_id res chain seq x y z
N MET A 1 -21.36 -9.47 6.21
CA MET A 1 -19.96 -9.04 6.40
C MET A 1 -19.53 -8.24 5.19
N PHE A 2 -18.85 -7.14 5.37
CA PHE A 2 -18.46 -6.30 4.24
C PHE A 2 -16.97 -5.95 4.20
N CYS A 3 -16.22 -6.15 5.28
CA CYS A 3 -14.80 -5.81 5.29
C CYS A 3 -13.97 -6.79 6.13
N PHE A 4 -12.87 -7.28 5.55
CA PHE A 4 -11.86 -8.15 6.16
C PHE A 4 -10.45 -7.55 6.10
N GLN A 5 -10.33 -6.26 5.84
CA GLN A 5 -9.07 -5.68 5.36
C GLN A 5 -8.06 -5.35 6.45
N CYS A 6 -8.32 -5.71 7.72
CA CYS A 6 -7.36 -5.52 8.81
C CYS A 6 -7.63 -6.48 9.98
N GLU A 7 -6.70 -6.50 10.94
CA GLU A 7 -6.77 -7.31 12.17
C GLU A 7 -7.85 -6.88 13.16
N GLN A 8 -8.51 -5.75 12.98
CA GLN A 8 -9.63 -5.30 13.83
C GLN A 8 -10.87 -6.18 13.69
N THR A 9 -10.84 -7.12 12.79
CA THR A 9 -11.90 -8.10 12.60
C THR A 9 -11.81 -9.20 13.66
N ALA A 10 -12.49 -9.02 14.78
CA ALA A 10 -12.48 -9.97 15.88
C ALA A 10 -12.90 -11.38 15.46
N GLY A 11 -12.15 -12.40 15.86
CA GLY A 11 -12.47 -13.81 15.61
C GLY A 11 -12.57 -14.16 14.13
N CYS A 12 -11.82 -13.50 13.27
CA CYS A 12 -11.86 -13.68 11.81
C CYS A 12 -13.25 -13.44 11.18
N SER A 13 -14.12 -12.68 11.86
CA SER A 13 -15.52 -12.50 11.44
C SER A 13 -15.76 -11.30 10.53
N GLY A 14 -14.77 -10.42 10.38
CA GLY A 14 -14.90 -9.18 9.61
C GLY A 14 -15.82 -8.14 10.24
N CYS A 15 -15.90 -6.95 9.63
CA CYS A 15 -16.85 -5.93 10.03
C CYS A 15 -18.24 -6.26 9.47
N THR A 16 -19.26 -6.27 10.34
CA THR A 16 -20.64 -6.65 10.01
C THR A 16 -21.67 -5.56 10.30
N GLY A 17 -21.25 -4.46 10.94
CA GLY A 17 -22.10 -3.34 11.31
C GLY A 17 -22.46 -2.43 10.11
N LYS A 18 -23.01 -1.25 10.41
CA LYS A 18 -23.30 -0.21 9.41
C LYS A 18 -22.02 0.46 8.89
N ALA A 19 -20.96 0.44 9.69
CA ALA A 19 -19.62 0.93 9.34
C ALA A 19 -18.57 -0.01 9.95
N GLY A 20 -17.36 0.02 9.42
CA GLY A 20 -16.19 -0.62 10.01
C GLY A 20 -15.81 0.00 11.36
N VAL A 21 -15.00 -0.69 12.14
CA VAL A 21 -14.43 -0.16 13.41
C VAL A 21 -13.69 1.16 13.16
N CYS A 22 -13.05 1.29 12.00
CA CYS A 22 -12.35 2.51 11.55
C CYS A 22 -13.27 3.60 10.98
N GLY A 23 -14.58 3.37 10.90
CA GLY A 23 -15.53 4.29 10.27
C GLY A 23 -15.75 4.09 8.77
N LYS A 24 -15.02 3.16 8.13
CA LYS A 24 -15.15 2.84 6.70
C LYS A 24 -16.56 2.35 6.38
N THR A 25 -17.12 2.85 5.26
CA THR A 25 -18.41 2.37 4.74
C THR A 25 -18.25 1.05 3.99
N ALA A 26 -19.38 0.37 3.73
CA ALA A 26 -19.36 -0.83 2.90
C ALA A 26 -18.95 -0.54 1.46
N ASP A 27 -19.35 0.62 0.92
CA ASP A 27 -19.03 1.05 -0.43
C ASP A 27 -17.52 1.32 -0.57
N THR A 28 -16.93 2.06 0.36
CA THR A 28 -15.48 2.29 0.41
C THR A 28 -14.69 0.99 0.53
N ALA A 29 -15.15 0.05 1.37
CA ALA A 29 -14.52 -1.26 1.49
C ALA A 29 -14.59 -2.07 0.19
N GLY A 30 -15.74 -2.02 -0.50
CA GLY A 30 -15.94 -2.66 -1.81
C GLY A 30 -15.01 -2.09 -2.88
N LEU A 31 -14.86 -0.76 -2.95
CA LEU A 31 -13.93 -0.09 -3.87
C LEU A 31 -12.47 -0.45 -3.59
N GLN A 32 -12.08 -0.59 -2.33
CA GLN A 32 -10.71 -1.02 -1.98
C GLN A 32 -10.46 -2.50 -2.34
N ASP A 33 -11.47 -3.36 -2.25
CA ASP A 33 -11.37 -4.73 -2.75
C ASP A 33 -11.29 -4.75 -4.28
N GLU A 34 -12.07 -3.91 -4.97
CA GLU A 34 -11.99 -3.75 -6.42
C GLU A 34 -10.61 -3.26 -6.87
N LEU A 35 -10.05 -2.26 -6.19
CA LEU A 35 -8.68 -1.78 -6.44
C LEU A 35 -7.66 -2.90 -6.23
N THR A 36 -7.77 -3.66 -5.15
CA THR A 36 -6.88 -4.80 -4.91
C THR A 36 -6.98 -5.84 -6.02
N GLY A 37 -8.19 -6.17 -6.46
CA GLY A 37 -8.43 -7.06 -7.59
C GLY A 37 -7.85 -6.55 -8.91
N ALA A 38 -7.94 -5.24 -9.16
CA ALA A 38 -7.34 -4.59 -10.34
C ALA A 38 -5.80 -4.65 -10.31
N LEU A 39 -5.17 -4.43 -9.13
CA LEU A 39 -3.72 -4.56 -8.94
C LEU A 39 -3.23 -6.00 -9.19
N ILE A 40 -3.98 -7.00 -8.74
CA ILE A 40 -3.70 -8.41 -9.04
C ILE A 40 -3.79 -8.66 -10.56
N GLY A 41 -4.81 -8.13 -11.24
CA GLY A 41 -4.94 -8.21 -12.69
C GLY A 41 -3.78 -7.55 -13.43
N LEU A 42 -3.32 -6.39 -12.96
CA LEU A 42 -2.14 -5.71 -13.50
C LEU A 42 -0.86 -6.52 -13.28
N ALA A 43 -0.66 -7.09 -12.09
CA ALA A 43 0.49 -7.94 -11.81
C ALA A 43 0.53 -9.17 -12.72
N ARG A 44 -0.61 -9.80 -12.98
CA ARG A 44 -0.73 -10.91 -13.95
C ARG A 44 -0.42 -10.46 -15.38
N ALA A 45 -0.88 -9.29 -15.80
CA ALA A 45 -0.56 -8.74 -17.11
C ALA A 45 0.95 -8.50 -17.29
N CYS A 46 1.66 -8.19 -16.21
CA CYS A 46 3.11 -7.96 -16.21
C CYS A 46 3.94 -9.25 -16.19
N ALA A 47 3.38 -10.41 -15.87
CA ALA A 47 4.14 -11.65 -15.66
C ALA A 47 5.00 -12.05 -16.87
N ASN A 48 4.52 -11.77 -18.10
CA ASN A 48 5.20 -12.11 -19.36
C ASN A 48 5.50 -10.88 -20.23
N ASN A 49 5.40 -9.67 -19.68
CA ASN A 49 5.57 -8.42 -20.41
C ASN A 49 6.59 -7.52 -19.71
N GLU A 50 7.21 -6.65 -20.50
CA GLU A 50 8.13 -5.65 -19.98
C GLU A 50 7.39 -4.64 -19.09
N ARG A 51 7.96 -4.35 -17.93
CA ARG A 51 7.44 -3.38 -16.96
C ARG A 51 8.17 -2.06 -17.08
N LYS A 52 7.43 -0.99 -16.88
CA LYS A 52 7.97 0.37 -16.83
C LYS A 52 7.99 0.86 -15.38
N GLU A 53 8.82 1.83 -15.09
CA GLU A 53 8.87 2.50 -13.79
C GLU A 53 7.50 3.11 -13.41
N THR A 54 6.74 3.58 -14.40
CA THR A 54 5.35 4.06 -14.19
C THR A 54 4.42 2.96 -13.68
N THR A 55 4.64 1.72 -14.12
CA THR A 55 3.84 0.57 -13.68
C THR A 55 4.19 0.20 -12.23
N ASP A 56 5.48 0.21 -11.87
CA ASP A 56 5.93 -0.03 -10.49
C ASP A 56 5.33 1.02 -9.55
N ARG A 57 5.34 2.29 -9.96
CA ARG A 57 4.73 3.38 -9.21
C ARG A 57 3.23 3.16 -8.98
N ILE A 58 2.49 2.76 -9.99
CA ILE A 58 1.04 2.49 -9.90
C ILE A 58 0.75 1.34 -8.92
N ILE A 59 1.57 0.28 -8.92
CA ILE A 59 1.45 -0.84 -7.96
C ILE A 59 1.66 -0.33 -6.52
N ILE A 60 2.71 0.45 -6.28
CA ILE A 60 3.02 0.98 -4.95
C ILE A 60 1.93 1.94 -4.47
N GLU A 61 1.52 2.91 -5.30
CA GLU A 61 0.46 3.87 -4.97
C GLU A 61 -0.89 3.16 -4.70
N GLY A 62 -1.24 2.18 -5.53
CA GLY A 62 -2.48 1.42 -5.37
C GLY A 62 -2.50 0.59 -4.10
N LEU A 63 -1.42 -0.13 -3.79
CA LEU A 63 -1.30 -0.87 -2.53
C LEU A 63 -1.36 0.05 -1.32
N PHE A 64 -0.64 1.19 -1.36
CA PHE A 64 -0.66 2.17 -0.29
C PHE A 64 -2.06 2.76 -0.08
N THR A 65 -2.80 3.06 -1.15
CA THR A 65 -4.20 3.51 -1.08
C THR A 65 -5.11 2.53 -0.34
N THR A 66 -4.81 1.22 -0.39
CA THR A 66 -5.60 0.19 0.29
C THR A 66 -5.17 -0.10 1.72
N VAL A 67 -4.14 0.57 2.25
CA VAL A 67 -3.75 0.45 3.66
C VAL A 67 -4.88 0.93 4.56
N THR A 68 -5.08 0.26 5.68
CA THR A 68 -6.11 0.62 6.65
C THR A 68 -5.93 2.06 7.13
N ASN A 69 -7.01 2.82 7.14
CA ASN A 69 -7.08 4.21 7.60
C ASN A 69 -6.29 5.23 6.75
N VAL A 70 -5.94 4.91 5.50
CA VAL A 70 -5.24 5.84 4.60
C VAL A 70 -6.20 6.56 3.67
N ALA A 71 -7.06 5.85 2.93
CA ALA A 71 -7.97 6.44 1.97
C ALA A 71 -9.43 6.09 2.29
N PHE A 72 -10.25 7.12 2.50
CA PHE A 72 -11.70 7.02 2.73
C PHE A 72 -12.51 7.77 1.67
N ASP A 73 -11.85 8.40 0.71
CA ASP A 73 -12.48 9.10 -0.39
C ASP A 73 -12.71 8.15 -1.56
N ASP A 74 -13.99 7.84 -1.80
CA ASP A 74 -14.43 6.92 -2.84
C ASP A 74 -14.02 7.37 -4.24
N ASP A 75 -13.99 8.67 -4.50
CA ASP A 75 -13.64 9.20 -5.82
C ASP A 75 -12.15 9.05 -6.10
N SER A 76 -11.29 9.30 -5.13
CA SER A 76 -9.84 9.04 -5.24
C SER A 76 -9.54 7.56 -5.46
N ILE A 77 -10.30 6.65 -4.82
CA ILE A 77 -10.13 5.20 -5.01
C ILE A 77 -10.54 4.80 -6.45
N LYS A 78 -11.67 5.33 -6.96
CA LYS A 78 -12.11 5.09 -8.34
C LYS A 78 -11.10 5.60 -9.36
N GLU A 79 -10.56 6.81 -9.16
CA GLU A 79 -9.49 7.33 -10.02
C GLU A 79 -8.26 6.40 -10.03
N MET A 80 -7.91 5.82 -8.89
CA MET A 80 -6.80 4.87 -8.82
C MET A 80 -7.11 3.55 -9.56
N ILE A 81 -8.35 3.04 -9.45
CA ILE A 81 -8.80 1.88 -10.22
C ILE A 81 -8.69 2.15 -11.72
N ASP A 82 -9.12 3.33 -12.17
CA ASP A 82 -9.04 3.73 -13.58
C ASP A 82 -7.59 3.84 -14.06
N LYS A 83 -6.67 4.38 -13.24
CA LYS A 83 -5.23 4.40 -13.53
C LYS A 83 -4.66 2.99 -13.71
N VAL A 84 -5.00 2.07 -12.80
CA VAL A 84 -4.55 0.67 -12.86
C VAL A 84 -5.07 -0.02 -14.12
N ASN A 85 -6.36 0.11 -14.43
CA ASN A 85 -6.97 -0.50 -15.62
C ASN A 85 -6.43 0.12 -16.92
N THR A 86 -6.17 1.42 -16.94
CA THR A 86 -5.55 2.11 -18.07
C THR A 86 -4.14 1.59 -18.30
N GLU A 87 -3.33 1.43 -17.27
CA GLU A 87 -1.97 0.89 -17.40
C GLU A 87 -2.00 -0.58 -17.89
N LYS A 88 -2.89 -1.39 -17.31
CA LYS A 88 -3.09 -2.78 -17.75
C LYS A 88 -3.42 -2.88 -19.24
N SER A 89 -4.29 -2.01 -19.76
CA SER A 89 -4.68 -1.99 -21.17
C SER A 89 -3.54 -1.64 -22.13
N LYS A 90 -2.52 -0.90 -21.66
CA LYS A 90 -1.31 -0.60 -22.44
C LYS A 90 -0.38 -1.81 -22.55
N ILE A 91 -0.35 -2.65 -21.51
CA ILE A 91 0.50 -3.84 -21.44
C ILE A 91 -0.11 -4.99 -22.23
N VAL A 92 -1.42 -5.18 -22.10
CA VAL A 92 -2.17 -6.21 -22.83
C VAL A 92 -3.23 -5.51 -23.68
N PRO A 93 -2.87 -5.02 -24.88
CA PRO A 93 -3.84 -4.43 -25.77
C PRO A 93 -4.89 -5.49 -26.15
N GLY A 94 -6.17 -5.13 -25.99
CA GLY A 94 -7.31 -6.01 -26.14
C GLY A 94 -7.31 -6.76 -27.48
N CYS A 95 -6.83 -7.97 -27.45
CA CYS A 95 -6.84 -8.89 -28.56
C CYS A 95 -7.76 -10.05 -28.22
N ALA A 96 -8.94 -10.10 -28.84
CA ALA A 96 -9.88 -11.21 -28.70
C ALA A 96 -9.24 -12.60 -29.00
N ALA A 97 -8.14 -12.64 -29.77
CA ALA A 97 -7.37 -13.85 -30.07
C ALA A 97 -6.30 -14.22 -29.04
N CYS A 98 -5.97 -13.32 -28.08
CA CYS A 98 -4.88 -13.55 -27.13
C CYS A 98 -5.34 -14.09 -25.76
N ALA A 99 -6.64 -14.20 -25.49
CA ALA A 99 -7.18 -14.70 -24.22
C ALA A 99 -6.60 -16.08 -23.81
N SER A 100 -6.20 -16.91 -24.79
CA SER A 100 -5.59 -18.21 -24.54
C SER A 100 -4.07 -18.20 -24.34
N ARG A 101 -3.38 -17.09 -24.68
CA ARG A 101 -1.91 -16.97 -24.59
C ARG A 101 -1.44 -16.05 -23.45
N CYS A 102 -2.26 -15.08 -23.06
CA CYS A 102 -1.88 -14.06 -22.07
C CYS A 102 -2.25 -14.42 -20.61
N GLY A 103 -2.84 -15.58 -20.39
CA GLY A 103 -3.37 -15.95 -19.07
C GLY A 103 -4.60 -15.09 -18.69
N ASN A 104 -5.16 -15.36 -17.52
CA ASN A 104 -6.26 -14.56 -16.98
C ASN A 104 -5.72 -13.25 -16.42
N THR A 105 -5.90 -12.14 -17.15
CA THR A 105 -5.54 -10.78 -16.74
C THR A 105 -6.74 -9.98 -16.22
N ASP A 106 -7.89 -10.63 -16.06
CA ASP A 106 -9.07 -9.99 -15.47
C ASP A 106 -8.80 -9.56 -14.02
N ASN A 107 -9.54 -8.57 -13.56
CA ASN A 107 -9.48 -8.17 -12.17
C ASN A 107 -9.91 -9.34 -11.29
N TYR A 108 -9.16 -9.58 -10.21
CA TYR A 108 -9.44 -10.68 -9.30
C TYR A 108 -10.62 -10.35 -8.39
N ASP A 109 -11.57 -11.26 -8.27
CA ASP A 109 -12.66 -11.11 -7.31
C ASP A 109 -12.17 -11.45 -5.89
N MET A 110 -12.01 -10.45 -5.06
CA MET A 110 -11.52 -10.59 -3.69
C MET A 110 -12.42 -11.46 -2.81
N LYS A 111 -13.70 -11.69 -3.17
CA LYS A 111 -14.58 -12.62 -2.46
C LYS A 111 -14.00 -14.02 -2.43
N ARG A 112 -13.35 -14.46 -3.51
CA ARG A 112 -12.69 -15.78 -3.57
C ARG A 112 -11.63 -15.95 -2.47
N MET A 113 -10.92 -14.89 -2.13
CA MET A 113 -9.94 -14.90 -1.04
C MET A 113 -10.64 -14.87 0.33
N TRP A 114 -11.65 -14.00 0.49
CA TRP A 114 -12.34 -13.84 1.77
C TRP A 114 -13.20 -15.04 2.14
N GLU A 115 -13.65 -15.81 1.17
CA GLU A 115 -14.49 -17.02 1.32
C GLU A 115 -13.67 -18.33 1.28
N ALA A 116 -12.34 -18.27 1.13
CA ALA A 116 -11.47 -19.43 1.17
C ALA A 116 -11.42 -20.07 2.58
N ASP A 117 -10.91 -21.30 2.64
CA ASP A 117 -10.63 -21.98 3.90
C ASP A 117 -9.82 -21.09 4.84
N GLU A 118 -10.04 -21.20 6.15
CA GLU A 118 -9.52 -20.30 7.18
C GLU A 118 -8.00 -20.19 7.12
N ASP A 119 -7.28 -21.31 6.97
CA ASP A 119 -5.82 -21.31 6.92
C ASP A 119 -5.30 -20.63 5.64
N ILE A 120 -5.91 -20.92 4.49
CA ILE A 120 -5.55 -20.30 3.21
C ILE A 120 -5.84 -18.80 3.24
N ARG A 121 -7.02 -18.41 3.73
CA ARG A 121 -7.39 -17.02 3.91
C ARG A 121 -6.42 -16.30 4.83
N SER A 122 -6.03 -16.92 5.94
CA SER A 122 -5.09 -16.34 6.91
C SER A 122 -3.71 -16.11 6.30
N LEU A 123 -3.16 -17.09 5.58
CA LEU A 123 -1.86 -16.95 4.91
C LEU A 123 -1.90 -15.89 3.80
N LYS A 124 -2.94 -15.89 2.96
CA LYS A 124 -3.12 -14.85 1.93
C LYS A 124 -3.31 -13.46 2.55
N SER A 125 -4.00 -13.36 3.69
CA SER A 125 -4.17 -12.10 4.42
C SER A 125 -2.83 -11.58 4.94
N LEU A 126 -1.98 -12.45 5.50
CA LEU A 126 -0.63 -12.08 5.94
C LEU A 126 0.21 -11.52 4.79
N ILE A 127 0.16 -12.17 3.61
CA ILE A 127 0.85 -11.68 2.42
C ILE A 127 0.30 -10.30 2.02
N LEU A 128 -1.03 -10.17 1.87
CA LEU A 128 -1.66 -8.93 1.42
C LEU A 128 -1.41 -7.77 2.38
N PHE A 129 -1.59 -7.96 3.69
CA PHE A 129 -1.37 -6.91 4.67
C PHE A 129 0.12 -6.56 4.77
N GLY A 130 1.01 -7.54 4.67
CA GLY A 130 2.44 -7.32 4.63
C GLY A 130 2.86 -6.45 3.44
N ILE A 131 2.42 -6.75 2.22
CA ILE A 131 2.77 -5.94 1.04
C ILE A 131 2.10 -4.56 1.05
N ARG A 132 0.94 -4.39 1.66
CA ARG A 132 0.33 -3.07 1.86
C ARG A 132 1.20 -2.19 2.78
N GLY A 133 1.61 -2.71 3.93
CA GLY A 133 2.52 -2.01 4.84
C GLY A 133 3.87 -1.70 4.18
N MET A 134 4.42 -2.67 3.46
CA MET A 134 5.66 -2.51 2.70
C MET A 134 5.53 -1.45 1.60
N ALA A 135 4.37 -1.34 0.94
CA ALA A 135 4.10 -0.32 -0.07
C ALA A 135 4.11 1.09 0.51
N ALA A 136 3.69 1.30 1.76
CA ALA A 136 3.81 2.58 2.45
C ALA A 136 5.29 2.99 2.59
N TYR A 137 6.16 2.09 3.01
CA TYR A 137 7.59 2.34 3.09
C TYR A 137 8.23 2.62 1.73
N ALA A 138 7.88 1.80 0.72
CA ALA A 138 8.35 1.97 -0.64
C ALA A 138 7.88 3.31 -1.25
N TYR A 139 6.65 3.73 -0.97
CA TYR A 139 6.11 5.01 -1.42
C TYR A 139 6.90 6.19 -0.86
N HIS A 140 7.15 6.23 0.45
CA HIS A 140 7.93 7.30 1.06
C HIS A 140 9.37 7.34 0.55
N ALA A 141 10.01 6.19 0.34
CA ALA A 141 11.33 6.13 -0.31
C ALA A 141 11.27 6.63 -1.76
N MET A 142 10.25 6.24 -2.53
CA MET A 142 10.05 6.64 -3.92
C MET A 142 9.84 8.15 -4.08
N VAL A 143 9.09 8.80 -3.17
CA VAL A 143 8.89 10.26 -3.15
C VAL A 143 10.22 11.01 -2.98
N LEU A 144 11.17 10.41 -2.27
CA LEU A 144 12.53 10.93 -2.10
C LEU A 144 13.48 10.55 -3.24
N GLY A 145 13.01 9.83 -4.26
CA GLY A 145 13.80 9.42 -5.43
C GLY A 145 14.55 8.09 -5.25
N TYR A 146 14.25 7.33 -4.20
CA TYR A 146 14.88 6.03 -3.92
C TYR A 146 13.99 4.88 -4.36
N LYS A 147 14.59 3.85 -4.93
CA LYS A 147 13.89 2.64 -5.38
C LYS A 147 14.80 1.42 -5.26
N ASP A 148 14.19 0.26 -5.10
CA ASP A 148 14.84 -1.04 -5.08
C ASP A 148 14.09 -2.01 -6.00
N GLN A 149 14.80 -2.61 -6.95
CA GLN A 149 14.17 -3.47 -7.95
C GLN A 149 13.74 -4.83 -7.36
N GLU A 150 14.42 -5.33 -6.34
CA GLU A 150 14.04 -6.58 -5.66
C GLU A 150 12.70 -6.37 -4.94
N VAL A 151 12.57 -5.25 -4.22
CA VAL A 151 11.33 -4.84 -3.56
C VAL A 151 10.20 -4.71 -4.57
N ASN A 152 10.43 -3.98 -5.68
CA ASN A 152 9.43 -3.80 -6.73
C ASN A 152 9.00 -5.15 -7.34
N ASN A 153 9.95 -6.02 -7.66
CA ASN A 153 9.66 -7.36 -8.20
C ASN A 153 8.80 -8.18 -7.26
N PHE A 154 9.05 -8.06 -5.96
CA PHE A 154 8.31 -8.83 -4.97
C PHE A 154 6.83 -8.43 -4.89
N PHE A 155 6.48 -7.16 -5.07
CA PHE A 155 5.07 -6.75 -5.12
C PHE A 155 4.29 -7.51 -6.20
N TYR A 156 4.86 -7.68 -7.39
CA TYR A 156 4.22 -8.44 -8.46
C TYR A 156 4.08 -9.92 -8.12
N LYS A 157 5.14 -10.52 -7.58
CA LYS A 157 5.13 -11.92 -7.14
C LYS A 157 4.05 -12.14 -6.08
N ALA A 158 3.99 -11.29 -5.07
CA ALA A 158 3.03 -11.41 -3.98
C ALA A 158 1.58 -11.22 -4.48
N LEU A 159 1.32 -10.19 -5.29
CA LEU A 159 -0.01 -9.98 -5.90
C LEU A 159 -0.43 -11.16 -6.78
N PHE A 160 0.49 -11.71 -7.58
CA PHE A 160 0.22 -12.89 -8.40
C PHE A 160 -0.17 -14.09 -7.52
N THR A 161 0.58 -14.34 -6.44
CA THR A 161 0.33 -15.43 -5.50
C THR A 161 -1.07 -15.39 -4.88
N LEU A 162 -1.60 -14.18 -4.58
CA LEU A 162 -2.94 -14.05 -3.99
C LEU A 162 -4.05 -14.64 -4.86
N ALA A 163 -3.86 -14.67 -6.17
CA ALA A 163 -4.83 -15.16 -7.12
C ALA A 163 -4.69 -16.64 -7.48
N GLU A 164 -3.61 -17.28 -7.02
CA GLU A 164 -3.34 -18.70 -7.29
C GLU A 164 -4.10 -19.61 -6.31
N ASP A 165 -4.50 -20.78 -6.79
CA ASP A 165 -5.15 -21.81 -5.97
C ASP A 165 -4.09 -22.66 -5.26
N TRP A 166 -3.21 -22.01 -4.48
CA TRP A 166 -2.12 -22.63 -3.75
C TRP A 166 -2.54 -23.09 -2.35
N GLY A 167 -1.94 -24.18 -1.90
CA GLY A 167 -2.07 -24.68 -0.55
C GLY A 167 -1.10 -24.03 0.44
N MET A 168 -1.13 -24.53 1.68
CA MET A 168 -0.29 -24.01 2.77
C MET A 168 1.21 -24.16 2.46
N GLU A 169 1.60 -25.26 1.82
CA GLU A 169 3.01 -25.57 1.51
C GLU A 169 3.63 -24.56 0.55
N GLU A 170 2.83 -24.04 -0.41
CA GLU A 170 3.27 -23.02 -1.36
C GLU A 170 3.15 -21.61 -0.79
N LEU A 171 2.15 -21.34 0.05
CA LEU A 171 1.90 -19.99 0.59
C LEU A 171 2.87 -19.62 1.73
N LEU A 172 3.21 -20.57 2.62
CA LEU A 172 4.07 -20.30 3.77
C LEU A 172 5.46 -19.76 3.40
N PRO A 173 6.16 -20.28 2.38
CA PRO A 173 7.40 -19.68 1.90
C PRO A 173 7.25 -18.23 1.45
N VAL A 174 6.13 -17.88 0.82
CA VAL A 174 5.87 -16.49 0.39
C VAL A 174 5.61 -15.57 1.58
N VAL A 175 4.91 -16.04 2.62
CA VAL A 175 4.76 -15.29 3.89
C VAL A 175 6.13 -14.98 4.50
N MET A 176 7.03 -15.95 4.54
CA MET A 176 8.39 -15.75 5.05
C MET A 176 9.19 -14.77 4.17
N GLU A 177 8.99 -14.82 2.86
CA GLU A 177 9.64 -13.91 1.92
C GLU A 177 9.14 -12.47 2.07
N VAL A 178 7.84 -12.24 2.40
CA VAL A 178 7.33 -10.91 2.77
C VAL A 178 8.20 -10.29 3.87
N GLY A 179 8.47 -11.04 4.95
CA GLY A 179 9.31 -10.55 6.05
C GLY A 179 10.73 -10.20 5.60
N LYS A 180 11.34 -11.05 4.78
CA LYS A 180 12.70 -10.83 4.26
C LYS A 180 12.78 -9.59 3.37
N VAL A 181 11.87 -9.46 2.41
CA VAL A 181 11.87 -8.33 1.47
C VAL A 181 11.46 -7.03 2.17
N ASN A 182 10.57 -7.11 3.17
CA ASN A 182 10.22 -5.96 3.98
C ASN A 182 11.45 -5.39 4.71
N LEU A 183 12.36 -6.23 5.19
CA LEU A 183 13.61 -5.77 5.80
C LEU A 183 14.44 -4.92 4.80
N SER A 184 14.55 -5.36 3.55
CA SER A 184 15.21 -4.59 2.48
C SER A 184 14.47 -3.28 2.19
N CYS A 185 13.14 -3.29 2.18
CA CYS A 185 12.33 -2.10 1.98
C CYS A 185 12.48 -1.09 3.12
N MET A 186 12.51 -1.54 4.36
CA MET A 186 12.77 -0.69 5.53
C MET A 186 14.18 -0.08 5.49
N ALA A 187 15.19 -0.86 5.10
CA ALA A 187 16.55 -0.35 4.93
C ALA A 187 16.63 0.70 3.80
N LEU A 188 15.85 0.52 2.71
CA LEU A 188 15.73 1.51 1.64
C LEU A 188 15.13 2.82 2.17
N LEU A 189 14.08 2.75 2.97
CA LEU A 189 13.45 3.95 3.57
C LEU A 189 14.39 4.64 4.56
N ASP A 190 15.07 3.87 5.42
CA ASP A 190 16.07 4.43 6.35
C ASP A 190 17.16 5.19 5.59
N LYS A 191 17.70 4.59 4.53
CA LYS A 191 18.66 5.24 3.64
C LYS A 191 18.10 6.51 3.01
N ALA A 192 16.89 6.45 2.46
CA ALA A 192 16.23 7.59 1.83
C ALA A 192 16.05 8.76 2.81
N ASN A 193 15.60 8.47 4.04
CA ASN A 193 15.39 9.46 5.08
C ASN A 193 16.73 10.04 5.58
N THR A 194 17.70 9.20 5.91
CA THR A 194 18.97 9.66 6.48
C THR A 194 19.82 10.44 5.47
N GLU A 195 19.81 10.07 4.20
CA GLU A 195 20.50 10.83 3.15
C GLU A 195 19.79 12.15 2.81
N THR A 196 18.45 12.21 2.95
CA THR A 196 17.66 13.42 2.62
C THR A 196 17.55 14.40 3.78
N PHE A 197 17.39 13.92 5.00
CA PHE A 197 17.10 14.74 6.18
C PHE A 197 18.24 14.75 7.21
N GLY A 198 19.23 13.88 7.06
CA GLY A 198 20.34 13.70 8.00
C GLY A 198 20.01 12.65 9.09
N THR A 199 21.05 12.21 9.78
CA THR A 199 20.92 11.32 10.94
C THR A 199 20.50 12.14 12.15
N PRO A 200 19.41 11.83 12.85
CA PRO A 200 18.93 12.62 13.98
C PRO A 200 19.89 12.51 15.17
N PRO A 201 20.51 13.62 15.63
CA PRO A 201 21.28 13.63 16.87
C PRO A 201 20.34 13.79 18.07
N PRO A 202 20.77 13.43 19.28
CA PRO A 202 20.07 13.78 20.50
C PRO A 202 19.91 15.29 20.62
N VAL A 203 18.69 15.78 20.84
CA VAL A 203 18.38 17.20 20.98
C VAL A 203 17.63 17.47 22.28
N THR A 204 17.78 18.69 22.79
CA THR A 204 16.97 19.16 23.92
C THR A 204 15.77 19.92 23.40
N VAL A 205 14.56 19.49 23.77
CA VAL A 205 13.32 20.13 23.39
C VAL A 205 12.70 20.85 24.59
N PRO A 206 12.08 22.05 24.40
CA PRO A 206 11.37 22.73 25.46
C PRO A 206 10.08 21.97 25.83
N LEU A 207 9.79 21.85 27.12
CA LEU A 207 8.54 21.25 27.62
C LEU A 207 7.37 22.24 27.68
N LYS A 208 7.61 23.50 27.38
CA LYS A 208 6.62 24.58 27.46
C LYS A 208 6.34 25.12 26.05
N VAL A 209 5.09 25.48 25.82
CA VAL A 209 4.71 26.23 24.61
C VAL A 209 5.21 27.67 24.70
N GLU A 210 5.67 28.20 23.58
CA GLU A 210 6.10 29.58 23.45
C GLU A 210 4.92 30.49 23.03
N LYS A 211 5.01 31.79 23.40
CA LYS A 211 4.00 32.76 23.01
C LYS A 211 4.10 33.05 21.50
N GLY A 212 2.98 32.98 20.81
CA GLY A 212 2.89 33.31 19.39
C GLY A 212 1.90 32.43 18.66
N PRO A 213 1.70 32.67 17.36
CA PRO A 213 0.91 31.78 16.52
C PRO A 213 1.65 30.43 16.39
N PHE A 214 0.88 29.35 16.30
CA PHE A 214 1.45 28.04 16.19
C PHE A 214 0.62 27.12 15.29
N ILE A 215 1.27 26.08 14.78
CA ILE A 215 0.67 24.95 14.08
C ILE A 215 1.04 23.67 14.85
N VAL A 216 0.05 22.84 15.14
CA VAL A 216 0.27 21.49 15.67
C VAL A 216 0.19 20.49 14.54
N VAL A 217 1.21 19.66 14.40
CA VAL A 217 1.32 18.61 13.39
C VAL A 217 1.31 17.26 14.09
N THR A 218 0.39 16.39 13.69
CA THR A 218 0.31 15.02 14.18
C THR A 218 0.05 14.09 13.00
N GLY A 219 0.64 12.88 12.98
CA GLY A 219 0.51 11.94 11.87
C GLY A 219 1.09 12.51 10.56
N HIS A 220 2.40 12.69 10.49
CA HIS A 220 3.04 13.38 9.37
C HIS A 220 4.10 12.51 8.69
N ASP A 221 4.31 12.70 7.39
CA ASP A 221 5.53 12.26 6.75
C ASP A 221 6.63 13.34 6.81
N LEU A 222 7.89 12.90 6.69
CA LEU A 222 9.03 13.80 6.84
C LEU A 222 9.15 14.81 5.68
N TYR A 223 8.70 14.45 4.49
CA TYR A 223 8.75 15.35 3.34
C TYR A 223 7.75 16.49 3.46
N ASP A 224 6.52 16.20 3.85
CA ASP A 224 5.47 17.21 4.08
C ASP A 224 5.86 18.13 5.26
N LEU A 225 6.41 17.56 6.34
CA LEU A 225 6.94 18.35 7.45
C LEU A 225 8.06 19.30 6.99
N LYS A 226 8.99 18.83 6.18
CA LYS A 226 10.04 19.67 5.58
C LYS A 226 9.46 20.84 4.79
N LEU A 227 8.46 20.58 3.95
CA LEU A 227 7.79 21.62 3.15
C LEU A 227 7.08 22.63 4.05
N LEU A 228 6.41 22.18 5.12
CA LEU A 228 5.75 23.04 6.10
C LEU A 228 6.78 23.95 6.80
N LEU A 229 7.89 23.39 7.26
CA LEU A 229 8.97 24.17 7.90
C LEU A 229 9.54 25.23 6.96
N GLN A 230 9.78 24.89 5.69
CA GLN A 230 10.23 25.84 4.67
C GLN A 230 9.23 26.97 4.44
N GLN A 231 7.91 26.64 4.40
CA GLN A 231 6.86 27.64 4.20
C GLN A 231 6.69 28.59 5.39
N THR A 232 7.02 28.14 6.59
CA THR A 232 6.85 28.90 7.84
C THR A 232 8.12 29.58 8.33
N GLU A 233 9.25 29.32 7.70
CA GLU A 233 10.54 29.92 8.06
C GLU A 233 10.48 31.45 8.04
N GLY A 234 10.95 32.08 9.10
CA GLY A 234 10.97 33.55 9.26
C GLY A 234 9.61 34.21 9.45
N LYS A 235 8.49 33.46 9.54
CA LYS A 235 7.14 34.03 9.70
C LYS A 235 6.71 34.15 11.17
N GLY A 236 7.55 33.79 12.13
CA GLY A 236 7.22 33.86 13.55
C GLY A 236 6.13 32.88 13.97
N ILE A 237 5.98 31.78 13.27
CA ILE A 237 5.04 30.70 13.57
C ILE A 237 5.79 29.55 14.22
N ASN A 238 5.35 29.11 15.39
CA ASN A 238 5.90 27.94 16.08
C ASN A 238 5.29 26.66 15.54
N ILE A 239 6.11 25.67 15.25
CA ILE A 239 5.64 24.34 14.80
C ILE A 239 5.86 23.34 15.92
N TYR A 240 4.78 22.72 16.38
CA TYR A 240 4.82 21.66 17.39
C TYR A 240 4.45 20.33 16.72
N THR A 241 5.33 19.35 16.82
CA THR A 241 5.08 18.01 16.32
C THR A 241 4.68 17.10 17.47
N HIS A 242 3.68 16.25 17.24
CA HIS A 242 3.35 15.14 18.10
C HIS A 242 4.05 13.93 17.51
N GLY A 243 5.08 13.42 18.18
CA GLY A 243 5.91 12.34 17.69
C GLY A 243 5.17 11.02 17.66
N GLU A 244 5.43 10.25 16.62
CA GLU A 244 4.97 8.87 16.44
C GLU A 244 6.14 8.01 15.99
#